data_f62e5ae41d32012db23f220fd722d668
#
_entry.id   f62e5ae41d32012db23f220fd722d668
#
_cell.length_a   1.000
_cell.length_b   1.000
_cell.length_c   1.000
_cell.angle_alpha   90.00
_cell.angle_beta   90.00
_cell.angle_gamma   90.00
#
_symmetry.space_group_name_H-M   'P 1'
#
loop_
_entity.id
_entity.type
_entity.pdbx_description
1 polymer ?
#
loop_
_entity_poly.entity_id
_entity_poly.type
_entity_poly.pdbx_seq_one_letter_code
_entity_poly.pdbx_strand_id
1 'polypeptide(L)'
;LIAGATGSGKGSVLWSLLHGLAPGIRAGWVQVWALDPKGGMELGLGRGCFARFEGGDPEAMCALLEEAVRVKDRRARHLAATGQRVHRPSPLDPHLVIVVDELATLTAFAERAVTRRIDQSLGLLLTQGRAVGISVVSAVQDPGKDVVTWRDLFPTRIALRLDNPIQVDMVLGDGARDMGARADEVSELTPGVGFVRVEGTRAIRRVRASYLTDEDVQRLASGIPVMTPLAGTDAPGEGEGVAA
;
A
#
# COMPACT_ATOMS: atom_id res chain seq x y z
N LEU A 1 -1.58 -6.65 2.89
CA LEU A 1 -0.76 -6.55 4.09
C LEU A 1 0.45 -7.48 3.96
N ILE A 2 1.62 -7.00 4.37
CA ILE A 2 2.87 -7.75 4.44
C ILE A 2 3.31 -7.75 5.91
N ALA A 3 3.28 -8.89 6.58
CA ALA A 3 3.72 -9.01 7.97
C ALA A 3 5.00 -9.83 8.06
N GLY A 4 5.90 -9.44 8.96
CA GLY A 4 7.13 -10.19 9.21
C GLY A 4 8.06 -9.50 10.19
N ALA A 5 8.82 -10.28 10.93
CA ALA A 5 9.81 -9.82 11.89
C ALA A 5 10.90 -8.92 11.25
N THR A 6 11.70 -8.28 12.06
CA THR A 6 12.86 -7.50 11.59
C THR A 6 13.80 -8.40 10.78
N GLY A 7 14.30 -7.90 9.64
CA GLY A 7 15.16 -8.68 8.75
C GLY A 7 14.46 -9.77 7.94
N SER A 8 13.13 -9.91 8.01
CA SER A 8 12.38 -10.93 7.25
C SER A 8 12.28 -10.65 5.74
N GLY A 9 12.66 -9.45 5.28
CA GLY A 9 12.62 -9.07 3.87
C GLY A 9 11.35 -8.33 3.45
N LYS A 10 10.70 -7.58 4.37
CA LYS A 10 9.54 -6.72 4.04
C LYS A 10 9.86 -5.75 2.92
N GLY A 11 11.00 -5.04 3.00
CA GLY A 11 11.47 -4.13 1.95
C GLY A 11 11.64 -4.84 0.61
N SER A 12 12.20 -6.06 0.59
CA SER A 12 12.31 -6.84 -0.65
C SER A 12 10.95 -7.13 -1.29
N VAL A 13 9.90 -7.39 -0.50
CA VAL A 13 8.54 -7.58 -1.03
C VAL A 13 7.99 -6.27 -1.58
N LEU A 14 8.15 -5.15 -0.87
CA LEU A 14 7.71 -3.83 -1.35
C LEU A 14 8.39 -3.46 -2.66
N TRP A 15 9.71 -3.58 -2.75
CA TRP A 15 10.46 -3.27 -3.96
C TRP A 15 10.16 -4.25 -5.11
N SER A 16 9.94 -5.53 -4.81
CA SER A 16 9.50 -6.52 -5.81
C SER A 16 8.14 -6.16 -6.41
N LEU A 17 7.19 -5.70 -5.58
CA LEU A 17 5.88 -5.22 -6.03
C LEU A 17 6.02 -3.94 -6.88
N LEU A 18 6.80 -2.96 -6.43
CA LEU A 18 7.05 -1.71 -7.17
C LEU A 18 7.73 -1.97 -8.52
N HIS A 19 8.71 -2.87 -8.54
CA HIS A 19 9.32 -3.32 -9.80
C HIS A 19 8.31 -3.94 -10.76
N GLY A 20 7.40 -4.79 -10.23
CA GLY A 20 6.32 -5.37 -11.02
C GLY A 20 5.32 -4.34 -11.55
N LEU A 21 5.11 -3.23 -10.84
CA LEU A 21 4.23 -2.14 -11.24
C LEU A 21 4.89 -1.14 -12.21
N ALA A 22 6.21 -1.16 -12.34
CA ALA A 22 6.97 -0.18 -13.12
C ALA A 22 6.49 0.01 -14.57
N PRO A 23 6.12 -1.02 -15.32
CA PRO A 23 5.56 -0.83 -16.67
C PRO A 23 4.27 0.00 -16.64
N GLY A 24 3.38 -0.26 -15.68
CA GLY A 24 2.14 0.50 -15.51
C GLY A 24 2.38 1.95 -15.07
N ILE A 25 3.38 2.17 -14.21
CA ILE A 25 3.77 3.51 -13.76
C ILE A 25 4.34 4.32 -14.94
N ARG A 26 5.25 3.74 -15.71
CA ARG A 26 5.84 4.38 -16.90
C ARG A 26 4.79 4.74 -17.96
N ALA A 27 3.79 3.91 -18.12
CA ALA A 27 2.71 4.12 -19.07
C ALA A 27 1.59 5.06 -18.52
N GLY A 28 1.71 5.55 -17.29
CA GLY A 28 0.72 6.43 -16.66
C GLY A 28 -0.55 5.73 -16.18
N TRP A 29 -0.64 4.40 -16.24
CA TRP A 29 -1.81 3.63 -15.79
C TRP A 29 -1.86 3.41 -14.29
N VAL A 30 -0.73 3.56 -13.61
CA VAL A 30 -0.56 3.39 -12.17
C VAL A 30 0.17 4.60 -11.61
N GLN A 31 -0.33 5.12 -10.50
CA GLN A 31 0.35 6.14 -9.70
C GLN A 31 0.58 5.61 -8.29
N VAL A 32 1.77 5.81 -7.76
CA VAL A 32 2.13 5.36 -6.42
C VAL A 32 2.35 6.56 -5.50
N TRP A 33 1.69 6.53 -4.33
CA TRP A 33 1.93 7.44 -3.22
C TRP A 33 2.54 6.66 -2.07
N ALA A 34 3.61 7.16 -1.48
CA ALA A 34 4.35 6.44 -0.47
C ALA A 34 4.42 7.19 0.85
N LEU A 35 4.30 6.43 1.94
CA LEU A 35 4.46 6.87 3.31
C LEU A 35 5.55 6.02 3.97
N ASP A 36 6.61 6.69 4.42
CA ASP A 36 7.73 6.05 5.12
C ASP A 36 7.92 6.68 6.51
N PRO A 37 7.20 6.18 7.53
CA PRO A 37 7.21 6.75 8.88
C PRO A 37 8.59 6.73 9.55
N LYS A 38 9.55 6.02 8.98
CA LYS A 38 10.94 5.95 9.46
C LYS A 38 11.85 6.99 8.82
N GLY A 39 11.30 8.10 8.33
CA GLY A 39 12.07 9.20 7.76
C GLY A 39 12.62 8.92 6.35
N GLY A 40 12.04 7.99 5.61
CA GLY A 40 12.47 7.67 4.25
C GLY A 40 13.60 6.63 4.18
N MET A 41 13.91 5.94 5.25
CA MET A 41 15.01 4.96 5.28
C MET A 41 14.78 3.76 4.36
N GLU A 42 13.54 3.33 4.17
CA GLU A 42 13.22 2.18 3.32
C GLU A 42 12.86 2.61 1.88
N LEU A 43 11.99 3.62 1.73
CA LEU A 43 11.42 3.99 0.45
C LEU A 43 12.10 5.19 -0.21
N GLY A 44 12.84 5.99 0.56
CA GLY A 44 13.44 7.25 0.09
C GLY A 44 14.43 7.09 -1.06
N LEU A 45 15.17 5.98 -1.10
CA LEU A 45 16.12 5.67 -2.18
C LEU A 45 15.45 5.62 -3.57
N GLY A 46 14.21 5.16 -3.61
CA GLY A 46 13.42 5.07 -4.83
C GLY A 46 12.38 6.18 -4.99
N ARG A 47 12.61 7.37 -4.42
CA ARG A 47 11.64 8.48 -4.43
C ARG A 47 11.07 8.81 -5.80
N GLY A 48 11.85 8.63 -6.88
CA GLY A 48 11.39 8.82 -8.26
C GLY A 48 10.28 7.87 -8.72
N CYS A 49 10.03 6.78 -7.98
CA CYS A 49 8.91 5.87 -8.23
C CYS A 49 7.56 6.42 -7.78
N PHE A 50 7.54 7.50 -6.99
CA PHE A 50 6.36 7.99 -6.29
C PHE A 50 5.94 9.36 -6.80
N ALA A 51 4.66 9.51 -7.13
CA ALA A 51 4.07 10.81 -7.45
C ALA A 51 3.96 11.70 -6.19
N ARG A 52 3.74 11.06 -5.02
CA ARG A 52 3.76 11.71 -3.70
C ARG A 52 4.57 10.84 -2.74
N PHE A 53 5.31 11.48 -1.87
CA PHE A 53 6.12 10.83 -0.86
C PHE A 53 6.15 11.68 0.40
N GLU A 54 5.76 11.06 1.52
CA GLU A 54 5.87 11.68 2.84
C GLU A 54 6.65 10.75 3.78
N GLY A 55 7.62 11.34 4.48
CA GLY A 55 8.49 10.60 5.40
C GLY A 55 8.70 11.37 6.69
N GLY A 56 8.37 10.75 7.84
CA GLY A 56 8.71 11.24 9.16
C GLY A 56 7.70 12.15 9.85
N ASP A 57 6.99 13.03 9.14
CA ASP A 57 5.98 13.92 9.74
C ASP A 57 4.57 13.26 9.74
N PRO A 58 4.01 12.91 10.92
CA PRO A 58 2.69 12.28 11.01
C PRO A 58 1.56 13.15 10.44
N GLU A 59 1.62 14.48 10.59
CA GLU A 59 0.58 15.36 10.07
C GLU A 59 0.60 15.41 8.53
N ALA A 60 1.80 15.50 7.92
CA ALA A 60 1.94 15.44 6.47
C ALA A 60 1.49 14.10 5.90
N MET A 61 1.81 12.99 6.56
CA MET A 61 1.33 11.66 6.19
C MET A 61 -0.19 11.53 6.33
N CYS A 62 -0.77 12.09 7.40
CA CYS A 62 -2.22 12.17 7.58
C CYS A 62 -2.88 12.95 6.44
N ALA A 63 -2.36 14.14 6.12
CA ALA A 63 -2.87 14.97 5.03
C ALA A 63 -2.83 14.26 3.67
N LEU A 64 -1.78 13.45 3.41
CA LEU A 64 -1.68 12.64 2.19
C LEU A 64 -2.76 11.55 2.13
N LEU A 65 -3.05 10.88 3.24
CA LEU A 65 -4.13 9.89 3.30
C LEU A 65 -5.52 10.53 3.12
N GLU A 66 -5.74 11.71 3.71
CA GLU A 66 -6.97 12.47 3.52
C GLU A 66 -7.15 12.93 2.07
N GLU A 67 -6.05 13.30 1.39
CA GLU A 67 -6.09 13.59 -0.05
C GLU A 67 -6.49 12.36 -0.87
N ALA A 68 -5.97 11.17 -0.52
CA ALA A 68 -6.39 9.93 -1.16
C ALA A 68 -7.88 9.63 -0.93
N VAL A 69 -8.42 9.96 0.25
CA VAL A 69 -9.87 9.87 0.53
C VAL A 69 -10.65 10.83 -0.36
N ARG A 70 -10.17 12.06 -0.57
CA ARG A 70 -10.82 13.01 -1.51
C ARG A 70 -10.81 12.47 -2.95
N VAL A 71 -9.72 11.85 -3.41
CA VAL A 71 -9.68 11.15 -4.71
C VAL A 71 -10.73 10.05 -4.76
N LYS A 72 -10.83 9.23 -3.70
CA LYS A 72 -11.85 8.17 -3.57
C LYS A 72 -13.27 8.74 -3.71
N ASP A 73 -13.59 9.82 -2.99
CA ASP A 73 -14.91 10.42 -2.99
C ASP A 73 -15.28 11.04 -4.35
N ARG A 74 -14.35 11.73 -5.01
CA ARG A 74 -14.52 12.25 -6.37
C ARG A 74 -14.84 11.12 -7.35
N ARG A 75 -14.07 10.03 -7.34
CA ARG A 75 -14.30 8.88 -8.21
C ARG A 75 -15.63 8.18 -7.91
N ALA A 76 -16.00 8.03 -6.64
CA ALA A 76 -17.28 7.44 -6.26
C ALA A 76 -18.47 8.27 -6.80
N ARG A 77 -18.40 9.60 -6.69
CA ARG A 77 -19.43 10.50 -7.26
C ARG A 77 -19.50 10.37 -8.78
N HIS A 78 -18.35 10.34 -9.46
CA HIS A 78 -18.30 10.17 -10.91
C HIS A 78 -18.91 8.84 -11.36
N LEU A 79 -18.54 7.73 -10.71
CA LEU A 79 -19.09 6.40 -11.00
C LEU A 79 -20.61 6.37 -10.80
N ALA A 80 -21.12 6.96 -9.70
CA ALA A 80 -22.54 7.04 -9.44
C ALA A 80 -23.27 7.87 -10.52
N ALA A 81 -22.71 9.02 -10.92
CA ALA A 81 -23.29 9.88 -11.95
C ALA A 81 -23.30 9.25 -13.34
N THR A 82 -22.33 8.38 -13.65
CA THR A 82 -22.20 7.71 -14.95
C THR A 82 -22.79 6.29 -14.98
N GLY A 83 -23.38 5.81 -13.87
CA GLY A 83 -23.95 4.46 -13.77
C GLY A 83 -22.89 3.35 -13.82
N GLN A 84 -21.63 3.66 -13.56
CA GLN A 84 -20.54 2.71 -13.52
C GLN A 84 -20.35 2.15 -12.10
N ARG A 85 -19.87 0.91 -11.99
CA ARG A 85 -19.67 0.26 -10.68
C ARG A 85 -18.20 0.12 -10.28
N VAL A 86 -17.30 0.23 -11.25
CA VAL A 86 -15.87 -0.01 -11.05
C VAL A 86 -15.07 0.99 -11.86
N HIS A 87 -14.09 1.59 -11.24
CA HIS A 87 -13.11 2.46 -11.89
C HIS A 87 -12.30 1.69 -12.95
N ARG A 88 -12.12 2.30 -14.10
CA ARG A 88 -11.24 1.80 -15.16
C ARG A 88 -10.05 2.73 -15.28
N PRO A 89 -8.84 2.28 -14.91
CA PRO A 89 -7.64 3.10 -14.99
C PRO A 89 -7.39 3.62 -16.41
N SER A 90 -6.83 4.81 -16.49
CA SER A 90 -6.33 5.40 -17.74
C SER A 90 -5.14 6.30 -17.41
N PRO A 91 -4.35 6.75 -18.39
CA PRO A 91 -3.28 7.72 -18.13
C PRO A 91 -3.75 9.07 -17.57
N LEU A 92 -5.03 9.45 -17.78
CA LEU A 92 -5.62 10.66 -17.22
C LEU A 92 -6.20 10.45 -15.81
N ASP A 93 -6.54 9.22 -15.46
CA ASP A 93 -7.05 8.84 -14.15
C ASP A 93 -6.51 7.44 -13.77
N PRO A 94 -5.22 7.33 -13.36
CA PRO A 94 -4.54 6.07 -13.11
C PRO A 94 -5.05 5.34 -11.87
N HIS A 95 -4.79 4.05 -11.76
CA HIS A 95 -4.97 3.32 -10.52
C HIS A 95 -4.01 3.88 -9.45
N LEU A 96 -4.52 4.22 -8.29
CA LEU A 96 -3.73 4.74 -7.18
C LEU A 96 -3.30 3.60 -6.26
N VAL A 97 -2.00 3.46 -6.05
CA VAL A 97 -1.43 2.53 -5.06
C VAL A 97 -0.81 3.35 -3.93
N ILE A 98 -1.29 3.15 -2.72
CA ILE A 98 -0.74 3.76 -1.51
C ILE A 98 0.16 2.72 -0.84
N VAL A 99 1.43 3.06 -0.64
CA VAL A 99 2.42 2.19 -0.01
C VAL A 99 2.81 2.76 1.35
N VAL A 100 2.73 1.93 2.40
CA VAL A 100 3.14 2.29 3.77
C VAL A 100 4.20 1.30 4.24
N ASP A 101 5.42 1.76 4.52
CA ASP A 101 6.53 0.90 4.94
C ASP A 101 6.29 0.23 6.30
N GLU A 102 5.76 0.98 7.27
CA GLU A 102 5.47 0.42 8.60
C GLU A 102 4.20 1.04 9.18
N LEU A 103 3.13 0.25 9.16
CA LEU A 103 1.80 0.72 9.58
C LEU A 103 1.73 1.06 11.08
N ALA A 104 2.43 0.30 11.91
CA ALA A 104 2.47 0.52 13.35
C ALA A 104 3.12 1.87 13.70
N THR A 105 4.22 2.21 13.04
CA THR A 105 4.95 3.46 13.27
C THR A 105 4.16 4.67 12.80
N LEU A 106 3.31 4.53 11.79
CA LEU A 106 2.48 5.62 11.27
C LEU A 106 1.59 6.27 12.34
N THR A 107 1.17 5.49 13.32
CA THR A 107 0.27 5.95 14.40
C THR A 107 0.93 6.02 15.77
N ALA A 108 2.05 5.31 15.99
CA ALA A 108 2.65 5.13 17.31
C ALA A 108 3.14 6.44 17.96
N PHE A 109 3.61 7.39 17.17
CA PHE A 109 4.20 8.65 17.64
C PHE A 109 3.36 9.87 17.29
N ALA A 110 2.20 9.69 16.67
CA ALA A 110 1.29 10.76 16.33
C ALA A 110 0.43 11.16 17.53
N GLU A 111 0.03 12.42 17.59
CA GLU A 111 -0.97 12.88 18.54
C GLU A 111 -2.30 12.12 18.33
N ARG A 112 -3.08 11.93 19.40
CA ARG A 112 -4.35 11.20 19.34
C ARG A 112 -5.33 11.70 18.27
N ALA A 113 -5.33 13.01 18.03
CA ALA A 113 -6.18 13.62 17.00
C ALA A 113 -5.74 13.19 15.60
N VAL A 114 -4.43 13.20 15.32
CA VAL A 114 -3.83 12.77 14.06
C VAL A 114 -4.02 11.26 13.85
N THR A 115 -3.74 10.44 14.88
CA THR A 115 -3.97 9.01 14.85
C THR A 115 -5.41 8.68 14.44
N ARG A 116 -6.40 9.35 15.03
CA ARG A 116 -7.82 9.11 14.69
C ARG A 116 -8.16 9.45 13.25
N ARG A 117 -7.58 10.51 12.69
CA ARG A 117 -7.75 10.90 11.28
C ARG A 117 -7.09 9.89 10.32
N ILE A 118 -5.90 9.40 10.68
CA ILE A 118 -5.21 8.33 9.95
C ILE A 118 -6.07 7.07 9.95
N ASP A 119 -6.57 6.65 11.11
CA ASP A 119 -7.41 5.48 11.27
C ASP A 119 -8.67 5.56 10.41
N GLN A 120 -9.34 6.70 10.43
CA GLN A 120 -10.53 6.93 9.61
C GLN A 120 -10.22 6.86 8.13
N SER A 121 -9.14 7.50 7.69
CA SER A 121 -8.71 7.51 6.29
C SER A 121 -8.35 6.11 5.78
N LEU A 122 -7.55 5.36 6.54
CA LEU A 122 -7.20 3.98 6.20
C LEU A 122 -8.42 3.07 6.16
N GLY A 123 -9.32 3.18 7.15
CA GLY A 123 -10.57 2.41 7.17
C GLY A 123 -11.43 2.66 5.91
N LEU A 124 -11.57 3.91 5.47
CA LEU A 124 -12.30 4.27 4.24
C LEU A 124 -11.61 3.74 2.98
N LEU A 125 -10.27 3.89 2.89
CA LEU A 125 -9.50 3.44 1.73
C LEU A 125 -9.51 1.92 1.59
N LEU A 126 -9.36 1.19 2.70
CA LEU A 126 -9.36 -0.27 2.71
C LEU A 126 -10.74 -0.86 2.39
N THR A 127 -11.82 -0.24 2.87
CA THR A 127 -13.19 -0.76 2.65
C THR A 127 -13.78 -0.36 1.31
N GLN A 128 -13.46 0.82 0.79
CA GLN A 128 -14.12 1.41 -0.38
C GLN A 128 -13.19 1.64 -1.57
N GLY A 129 -11.86 1.58 -1.38
CA GLY A 129 -10.87 1.95 -2.39
C GLY A 129 -10.92 1.07 -3.65
N ARG A 130 -11.14 -0.23 -3.49
CA ARG A 130 -11.10 -1.20 -4.60
C ARG A 130 -12.01 -0.81 -5.78
N ALA A 131 -13.25 -0.47 -5.51
CA ALA A 131 -14.22 -0.12 -6.55
C ALA A 131 -13.85 1.17 -7.31
N VAL A 132 -13.16 2.07 -6.63
CA VAL A 132 -12.74 3.37 -7.17
C VAL A 132 -11.26 3.39 -7.61
N GLY A 133 -10.64 2.23 -7.79
CA GLY A 133 -9.27 2.13 -8.32
C GLY A 133 -8.19 2.62 -7.34
N ILE A 134 -8.35 2.35 -6.04
CA ILE A 134 -7.36 2.64 -5.01
C ILE A 134 -7.01 1.34 -4.28
N SER A 135 -5.73 1.07 -4.11
CA SER A 135 -5.21 -0.06 -3.34
C SER A 135 -4.22 0.42 -2.27
N VAL A 136 -4.29 -0.18 -1.09
CA VAL A 136 -3.31 0.04 -0.02
C VAL A 136 -2.42 -1.18 0.13
N VAL A 137 -1.11 -0.96 0.08
CA VAL A 137 -0.07 -1.95 0.37
C VAL A 137 0.64 -1.49 1.62
N SER A 138 0.66 -2.31 2.65
CA SER A 138 1.30 -1.92 3.91
C SER A 138 2.13 -3.05 4.48
N ALA A 139 3.29 -2.69 5.02
CA ALA A 139 4.11 -3.60 5.80
C ALA A 139 3.90 -3.36 7.31
N VAL A 140 4.14 -4.41 8.10
CA VAL A 140 4.05 -4.36 9.56
C VAL A 140 5.00 -5.40 10.17
N GLN A 141 5.62 -5.07 11.31
CA GLN A 141 6.44 -6.01 12.06
C GLN A 141 5.59 -6.87 12.99
N ASP A 142 4.73 -6.26 13.77
CA ASP A 142 3.82 -6.96 14.68
C ASP A 142 2.39 -6.98 14.12
N PRO A 143 1.86 -8.17 13.78
CA PRO A 143 0.51 -8.30 13.25
C PRO A 143 -0.58 -8.30 14.32
N GLY A 144 -0.28 -8.00 15.58
CA GLY A 144 -1.23 -7.96 16.69
C GLY A 144 -2.41 -7.03 16.41
N LYS A 145 -3.62 -7.37 16.90
CA LYS A 145 -4.81 -6.53 16.69
C LYS A 145 -4.71 -5.16 17.37
N ASP A 146 -3.99 -5.08 18.48
CA ASP A 146 -3.75 -3.84 19.18
C ASP A 146 -2.82 -2.89 18.40
N VAL A 147 -2.06 -3.44 17.45
CA VAL A 147 -1.11 -2.71 16.60
C VAL A 147 -1.73 -2.42 15.23
N VAL A 148 -2.50 -3.37 14.67
CA VAL A 148 -3.11 -3.26 13.33
C VAL A 148 -4.59 -3.57 13.40
N THR A 149 -5.39 -2.56 13.71
CA THR A 149 -6.86 -2.67 13.81
C THR A 149 -7.52 -3.01 12.48
N TRP A 150 -6.91 -2.62 11.35
CA TRP A 150 -7.45 -2.84 9.98
C TRP A 150 -6.92 -4.11 9.32
N ARG A 151 -6.19 -4.97 10.02
CA ARG A 151 -5.58 -6.17 9.43
C ARG A 151 -6.57 -7.00 8.61
N ASP A 152 -7.79 -7.16 9.12
CA ASP A 152 -8.82 -7.99 8.51
C ASP A 152 -9.46 -7.33 7.26
N LEU A 153 -9.21 -6.05 7.02
CA LEU A 153 -9.64 -5.33 5.82
C LEU A 153 -8.68 -5.53 4.61
N PHE A 154 -7.50 -6.10 4.84
CA PHE A 154 -6.59 -6.44 3.75
C PHE A 154 -6.97 -7.79 3.15
N PRO A 155 -7.44 -7.83 1.89
CA PRO A 155 -7.92 -9.07 1.27
C PRO A 155 -6.77 -10.02 0.90
N THR A 156 -5.62 -9.49 0.54
CA THR A 156 -4.40 -10.25 0.25
C THR A 156 -3.39 -10.03 1.36
N ARG A 157 -2.86 -11.12 1.90
CA ARG A 157 -1.96 -11.08 3.05
C ARG A 157 -0.74 -11.95 2.80
N ILE A 158 0.42 -11.42 3.18
CA ILE A 158 1.72 -12.08 3.07
C ILE A 158 2.31 -12.19 4.47
N ALA A 159 2.65 -13.39 4.90
CA ALA A 159 3.42 -13.66 6.11
C ALA A 159 4.83 -14.07 5.70
N LEU A 160 5.81 -13.22 5.98
CA LEU A 160 7.23 -13.54 5.91
C LEU A 160 7.64 -14.26 7.20
N ARG A 161 8.93 -14.38 7.51
CA ARG A 161 9.36 -14.93 8.81
C ARG A 161 8.67 -14.20 9.95
N LEU A 162 8.02 -14.95 10.82
CA LEU A 162 7.34 -14.49 12.04
C LEU A 162 7.96 -15.16 13.26
N ASP A 163 7.79 -14.57 14.44
CA ASP A 163 8.45 -15.01 15.65
C ASP A 163 7.75 -16.21 16.32
N ASN A 164 6.47 -16.40 16.05
CA ASN A 164 5.71 -17.49 16.66
C ASN A 164 4.53 -17.99 15.79
N PRO A 165 4.05 -19.22 16.04
CA PRO A 165 2.96 -19.86 15.30
C PRO A 165 1.65 -19.06 15.30
N ILE A 166 1.31 -18.40 16.41
CA ILE A 166 0.04 -17.66 16.56
C ILE A 166 -0.03 -16.50 15.57
N GLN A 167 1.11 -15.82 15.34
CA GLN A 167 1.18 -14.72 14.39
C GLN A 167 0.89 -15.18 12.95
N VAL A 168 1.19 -16.43 12.59
CA VAL A 168 0.89 -16.97 11.25
C VAL A 168 -0.61 -16.96 11.01
N ASP A 169 -1.38 -17.49 11.95
CA ASP A 169 -2.84 -17.51 11.87
C ASP A 169 -3.44 -16.10 11.98
N MET A 170 -2.83 -15.24 12.80
CA MET A 170 -3.23 -13.84 12.86
C MET A 170 -3.12 -13.13 11.50
N VAL A 171 -2.10 -13.40 10.71
CA VAL A 171 -1.89 -12.79 9.40
C VAL A 171 -2.71 -13.47 8.32
N LEU A 172 -2.57 -14.78 8.18
CA LEU A 172 -3.14 -15.53 7.06
C LEU A 172 -4.54 -16.07 7.32
N GLY A 173 -5.04 -15.95 8.55
CA GLY A 173 -6.34 -16.44 8.99
C GLY A 173 -6.24 -17.79 9.68
N ASP A 174 -7.25 -18.08 10.50
CA ASP A 174 -7.29 -19.24 11.37
C ASP A 174 -6.99 -20.55 10.63
N GLY A 175 -6.14 -21.38 11.22
CA GLY A 175 -5.71 -22.67 10.69
C GLY A 175 -4.74 -22.61 9.50
N ALA A 176 -4.25 -21.43 9.13
CA ALA A 176 -3.31 -21.27 8.03
C ALA A 176 -2.01 -22.04 8.26
N ARG A 177 -1.52 -22.03 9.51
CA ARG A 177 -0.31 -22.79 9.88
C ARG A 177 -0.50 -24.30 9.72
N ASP A 178 -1.64 -24.82 10.13
CA ASP A 178 -1.98 -26.25 9.99
C ASP A 178 -2.14 -26.66 8.53
N MET A 179 -2.53 -25.74 7.66
CA MET A 179 -2.55 -25.91 6.21
C MET A 179 -1.17 -25.81 5.55
N GLY A 180 -0.10 -25.68 6.33
CA GLY A 180 1.28 -25.69 5.85
C GLY A 180 1.95 -24.31 5.70
N ALA A 181 1.31 -23.23 6.11
CA ALA A 181 1.91 -21.89 6.10
C ALA A 181 2.87 -21.69 7.28
N ARG A 182 4.00 -22.36 7.28
CA ARG A 182 4.97 -22.35 8.37
C ARG A 182 5.89 -21.13 8.31
N ALA A 183 5.32 -19.93 8.43
CA ALA A 183 6.08 -18.69 8.39
C ALA A 183 6.98 -18.50 9.62
N ASP A 184 6.62 -19.10 10.76
CA ASP A 184 7.42 -19.17 11.98
C ASP A 184 8.67 -20.08 11.86
N GLU A 185 8.72 -20.94 10.84
CA GLU A 185 9.87 -21.83 10.56
C GLU A 185 10.74 -21.31 9.39
N VAL A 186 10.45 -20.14 8.82
CA VAL A 186 11.27 -19.55 7.75
C VAL A 186 12.62 -19.13 8.33
N SER A 187 13.71 -19.61 7.71
CA SER A 187 15.06 -19.32 8.14
C SER A 187 15.40 -17.82 8.04
N GLU A 188 16.16 -17.31 9.00
CA GLU A 188 16.74 -15.96 8.98
C GLU A 188 17.69 -15.75 7.78
N LEU A 189 18.27 -16.82 7.26
CA LEU A 189 19.17 -16.78 6.11
C LEU A 189 18.42 -16.64 4.77
N THR A 190 17.07 -16.64 4.79
CA THR A 190 16.27 -16.57 3.58
C THR A 190 15.25 -15.41 3.64
N PRO A 191 15.71 -14.15 3.76
CA PRO A 191 14.80 -13.00 3.75
C PRO A 191 14.00 -12.95 2.44
N GLY A 192 12.76 -12.47 2.53
CA GLY A 192 11.84 -12.40 1.39
C GLY A 192 11.09 -13.70 1.09
N VAL A 193 11.40 -14.80 1.80
CA VAL A 193 10.59 -16.02 1.75
C VAL A 193 9.41 -15.91 2.71
N GLY A 194 8.24 -16.36 2.26
CA GLY A 194 7.03 -16.33 3.08
C GLY A 194 5.87 -17.05 2.42
N PHE A 195 4.69 -16.79 2.91
CA PHE A 195 3.44 -17.40 2.45
C PHE A 195 2.41 -16.32 2.12
N VAL A 196 1.69 -16.50 1.03
CA VAL A 196 0.64 -15.58 0.58
C VAL A 196 -0.71 -16.26 0.57
N ARG A 197 -1.71 -15.56 1.08
CA ARG A 197 -3.12 -15.84 0.91
C ARG A 197 -3.75 -14.72 0.09
N VAL A 198 -4.27 -15.08 -1.08
CA VAL A 198 -4.92 -14.13 -2.00
C VAL A 198 -6.42 -14.15 -1.76
N GLU A 199 -7.07 -12.99 -1.89
CA GLU A 199 -8.52 -12.85 -1.81
C GLU A 199 -9.26 -13.87 -2.69
N GLY A 200 -10.37 -14.41 -2.18
CA GLY A 200 -11.22 -15.34 -2.93
C GLY A 200 -10.67 -16.76 -3.01
N THR A 201 -9.49 -17.03 -2.44
CA THR A 201 -8.93 -18.38 -2.38
C THR A 201 -8.64 -18.82 -0.94
N ARG A 202 -8.80 -20.11 -0.65
CA ARG A 202 -8.32 -20.73 0.59
C ARG A 202 -6.87 -21.21 0.45
N ALA A 203 -6.35 -21.24 -0.78
CA ALA A 203 -5.01 -21.74 -1.04
C ALA A 203 -3.95 -20.78 -0.50
N ILE A 204 -3.00 -21.33 0.22
CA ILE A 204 -1.82 -20.62 0.68
C ILE A 204 -0.65 -21.09 -0.18
N ARG A 205 0.12 -20.12 -0.69
CA ARG A 205 1.28 -20.40 -1.53
C ARG A 205 2.55 -19.90 -0.86
N ARG A 206 3.58 -20.73 -0.89
CA ARG A 206 4.93 -20.28 -0.53
C ARG A 206 5.47 -19.42 -1.65
N VAL A 207 6.03 -18.28 -1.30
CA VAL A 207 6.57 -17.27 -2.24
C VAL A 207 7.96 -16.84 -1.81
N ARG A 208 8.69 -16.27 -2.76
CA ARG A 208 9.94 -15.56 -2.51
C ARG A 208 9.93 -14.26 -3.29
N ALA A 209 10.16 -13.14 -2.61
CA ALA A 209 10.32 -11.85 -3.26
C ALA A 209 11.63 -11.79 -4.07
N SER A 210 11.66 -11.02 -5.13
CA SER A 210 12.90 -10.66 -5.79
C SER A 210 13.73 -9.78 -4.88
N TYR A 211 15.04 -10.00 -4.86
CA TYR A 211 15.96 -9.10 -4.20
C TYR A 211 16.39 -8.02 -5.21
N LEU A 212 16.12 -6.77 -4.86
CA LEU A 212 16.62 -5.60 -5.59
C LEU A 212 17.72 -4.96 -4.75
N THR A 213 18.87 -4.72 -5.35
CA THR A 213 19.95 -3.94 -4.74
C THR A 213 19.59 -2.46 -4.72
N ASP A 214 20.31 -1.66 -3.94
CA ASP A 214 20.14 -0.20 -3.94
C ASP A 214 20.32 0.40 -5.34
N GLU A 215 21.26 -0.14 -6.12
CA GLU A 215 21.48 0.26 -7.51
C GLU A 215 20.29 -0.09 -8.41
N ASP A 216 19.66 -1.24 -8.19
CA ASP A 216 18.46 -1.64 -8.95
C ASP A 216 17.29 -0.71 -8.62
N VAL A 217 17.11 -0.34 -7.36
CA VAL A 217 16.10 0.61 -6.91
C VAL A 217 16.31 2.00 -7.52
N GLN A 218 17.55 2.50 -7.50
CA GLN A 218 17.91 3.79 -8.12
C GLN A 218 17.68 3.77 -9.63
N ARG A 219 18.06 2.69 -10.30
CA ARG A 219 17.83 2.49 -11.74
C ARG A 219 16.33 2.41 -12.06
N LEU A 220 15.56 1.75 -11.21
CA LEU A 220 14.10 1.71 -11.34
C LEU A 220 13.51 3.10 -11.26
N ALA A 221 13.90 3.88 -10.24
CA ALA A 221 13.39 5.23 -10.00
C ALA A 221 13.77 6.22 -11.12
N SER A 222 15.02 6.17 -11.61
CA SER A 222 15.48 7.02 -12.71
C SER A 222 14.80 6.72 -14.05
N GLY A 223 14.29 5.51 -14.23
CA GLY A 223 13.55 5.10 -15.42
C GLY A 223 12.06 5.43 -15.41
N ILE A 224 11.57 6.13 -14.40
CA ILE A 224 10.17 6.55 -14.30
C ILE A 224 10.06 8.04 -14.62
N PRO A 225 9.15 8.46 -15.53
CA PRO A 225 8.92 9.88 -15.82
C PRO A 225 8.38 10.61 -14.58
N VAL A 226 8.66 11.91 -14.49
CA VAL A 226 8.06 12.76 -13.45
C VAL A 226 6.53 12.74 -13.63
N MET A 227 5.84 12.38 -12.56
CA MET A 227 4.40 12.25 -12.56
C MET A 227 3.73 13.50 -11.96
N THR A 228 2.65 13.96 -12.58
CA THR A 228 1.76 14.94 -11.94
C THR A 228 0.86 14.19 -10.96
N PRO A 229 0.86 14.53 -9.65
CA PRO A 229 0.01 13.87 -8.67
C PRO A 229 -1.48 14.06 -8.98
N LEU A 230 -2.28 13.04 -8.69
CA LEU A 230 -3.73 13.17 -8.69
C LEU A 230 -4.14 14.25 -7.69
N ALA A 231 -5.06 15.14 -8.09
CA ALA A 231 -5.62 16.14 -7.19
C ALA A 231 -6.85 15.57 -6.48
N GLY A 232 -6.93 15.81 -5.18
CA GLY A 232 -8.12 15.49 -4.36
C GLY A 232 -9.24 16.53 -4.46
N THR A 233 -8.98 17.67 -5.11
CA THR A 233 -9.97 18.76 -5.23
C THR A 233 -10.86 18.59 -6.46
N ASP A 234 -12.16 18.92 -6.31
CA ASP A 234 -13.01 19.23 -7.44
C ASP A 234 -12.51 20.58 -8.02
N ALA A 235 -11.66 20.57 -9.03
CA ALA A 235 -11.49 21.77 -9.84
C ALA A 235 -12.88 22.07 -10.42
N PRO A 236 -13.47 23.26 -10.20
CA PRO A 236 -14.66 23.64 -10.93
C PRO A 236 -14.28 23.57 -12.42
N GLY A 237 -15.01 22.75 -13.18
CA GLY A 237 -14.84 22.72 -14.62
C GLY A 237 -14.94 24.16 -15.11
N GLU A 238 -13.90 24.65 -15.76
CA GLU A 238 -13.99 25.86 -16.55
C GLU A 238 -15.09 25.61 -17.56
N GLY A 239 -16.26 26.18 -17.26
CA GLY A 239 -17.35 26.21 -18.20
C GLY A 239 -16.87 26.98 -19.43
N GLU A 240 -16.68 26.25 -20.54
CA GLU A 240 -16.62 26.88 -21.84
C GLU A 240 -17.86 27.77 -22.00
N GLY A 241 -17.66 29.06 -21.88
CA GLY A 241 -18.66 30.07 -22.24
C GLY A 241 -18.94 29.90 -23.72
N VAL A 242 -20.05 29.28 -24.02
CA VAL A 242 -20.66 29.39 -25.33
C VAL A 242 -21.11 30.82 -25.48
N ALA A 243 -20.30 31.64 -26.17
CA ALA A 243 -20.74 32.95 -26.67
C ALA A 243 -21.77 32.73 -27.77
N ALA A 244 -22.91 33.35 -27.56
CA ALA A 244 -23.99 33.46 -28.52
C ALA A 244 -23.62 34.33 -29.75
#